data_c12ea6c1d3e26896cb518cde0726baad
#
_entry.id   c12ea6c1d3e26896cb518cde0726baad
#
_cell.length_a   1.000
_cell.length_b   1.000
_cell.length_c   1.000
_cell.angle_alpha   90.00
_cell.angle_beta   90.00
_cell.angle_gamma   90.00
#
_symmetry.space_group_name_H-M   'P 1'
#
loop_
_entity.id
_entity.type
_entity.pdbx_description
1 polymer ?
#
loop_
_entity_poly.entity_id
_entity_poly.type
_entity_poly.pdbx_seq_one_letter_code
_entity_poly.pdbx_strand_id
1 'polypeptide(L)'
;MELLIFILLIIIVFLIYFLFKKERVLGINLESNNKSNTKIIETKNYRSSIYNLLNYIPEGVLILDKSKKILFSNNSATNWFQIKLNENLSGFLRNPDLLNSIDKAFNGENLSDFEIEMRTQSISRLNITIYLDKRDLFFDEITCVLFIRDLTEFYKFQELKSDFVANVSHELRTPLQSIKMGLETFENNSKLKNNSEVKNFLPVMISQSE
;
A
#
# COMPACT_ATOMS: atom_id res chain seq x y z
N MET A 1 -5.86 -6.61 9.55
CA MET A 1 -6.63 -5.40 9.20
C MET A 1 -6.41 -4.99 7.74
N GLU A 2 -5.19 -4.99 7.25
CA GLU A 2 -4.86 -4.56 5.87
C GLU A 2 -5.51 -5.42 4.79
N LEU A 3 -5.54 -6.74 4.96
CA LEU A 3 -6.21 -7.65 4.02
C LEU A 3 -7.71 -7.35 3.91
N LEU A 4 -8.33 -6.93 5.00
CA LEU A 4 -9.76 -6.60 5.05
C LEU A 4 -10.06 -5.30 4.29
N ILE A 5 -9.17 -4.31 4.39
CA ILE A 5 -9.26 -3.03 3.67
C ILE A 5 -9.06 -3.26 2.17
N PHE A 6 -8.11 -4.11 1.79
CA PHE A 6 -7.86 -4.47 0.40
C PHE A 6 -9.06 -5.20 -0.24
N ILE A 7 -9.67 -6.14 0.51
CA ILE A 7 -10.88 -6.84 0.08
C ILE A 7 -12.05 -5.85 -0.04
N LEU A 8 -12.17 -4.89 0.88
CA LEU A 8 -13.21 -3.86 0.83
C LEU A 8 -13.08 -2.95 -0.38
N LEU A 9 -11.85 -2.56 -0.74
CA LEU A 9 -11.55 -1.77 -1.95
C LEU A 9 -11.94 -2.53 -3.22
N ILE A 10 -11.59 -3.81 -3.30
CA ILE A 10 -11.99 -4.67 -4.43
C ILE A 10 -13.52 -4.79 -4.51
N ILE A 11 -14.19 -4.92 -3.37
CA ILE A 11 -15.66 -5.00 -3.30
C ILE A 11 -16.30 -3.67 -3.75
N ILE A 12 -15.74 -2.53 -3.36
CA ILE A 12 -16.24 -1.21 -3.78
C ILE A 12 -16.09 -1.03 -5.29
N VAL A 13 -14.93 -1.37 -5.84
CA VAL A 13 -14.69 -1.33 -7.30
C VAL A 13 -15.64 -2.30 -8.02
N PHE A 14 -15.87 -3.48 -7.46
CA PHE A 14 -16.80 -4.48 -8.01
C PHE A 14 -18.27 -4.04 -7.90
N LEU A 15 -18.67 -3.39 -6.81
CA LEU A 15 -20.00 -2.81 -6.63
C LEU A 15 -20.26 -1.65 -7.59
N ILE A 16 -19.29 -0.77 -7.78
CA ILE A 16 -19.34 0.29 -8.79
C ILE A 16 -19.50 -0.34 -10.18
N TYR A 17 -18.72 -1.38 -10.49
CA TYR A 17 -18.84 -2.14 -11.74
C TYR A 17 -20.22 -2.78 -11.92
N PHE A 18 -20.78 -3.38 -10.87
CA PHE A 18 -22.07 -4.07 -10.92
C PHE A 18 -23.25 -3.09 -11.08
N LEU A 19 -23.19 -1.92 -10.44
CA LEU A 19 -24.18 -0.85 -10.60
C LEU A 19 -24.20 -0.34 -12.03
N PHE A 20 -23.03 -0.10 -12.63
CA PHE A 20 -22.93 0.30 -14.05
C PHE A 20 -23.40 -0.80 -15.02
N LYS A 21 -23.18 -2.07 -14.71
CA LYS A 21 -23.63 -3.20 -15.53
C LYS A 21 -25.15 -3.34 -15.50
N LYS A 22 -25.78 -3.14 -14.35
CA LYS A 22 -27.25 -3.26 -14.18
C LYS A 22 -28.00 -2.20 -14.97
N GLU A 23 -27.48 -0.98 -15.06
CA GLU A 23 -28.14 0.09 -15.82
C GLU A 23 -28.03 -0.07 -17.33
N ARG A 24 -26.95 -0.67 -17.86
CA ARG A 24 -26.87 -1.00 -19.29
C ARG A 24 -27.93 -2.00 -19.75
N VAL A 25 -28.42 -2.87 -18.87
CA VAL A 25 -29.43 -3.89 -19.19
C VAL A 25 -30.84 -3.30 -19.16
N LEU A 26 -31.09 -2.25 -18.37
CA LEU A 26 -32.40 -1.60 -18.25
C LEU A 26 -32.64 -0.47 -19.26
N GLY A 27 -31.61 0.01 -19.98
CA GLY A 27 -31.66 1.15 -20.90
C GLY A 27 -32.07 0.83 -22.34
N ILE A 28 -32.50 -0.38 -22.65
CA ILE A 28 -33.00 -0.74 -23.99
C ILE A 28 -34.49 -0.66 -23.96
N ASN A 29 -35.00 0.44 -24.38
CA ASN A 29 -36.32 0.83 -24.90
C ASN A 29 -36.91 2.02 -24.16
N LEU A 30 -36.86 3.16 -24.82
CA LEU A 30 -37.90 4.19 -24.96
C LEU A 30 -37.37 5.45 -25.68
N GLU A 31 -37.94 5.72 -26.83
CA GLU A 31 -38.04 6.92 -27.68
C GLU A 31 -36.94 8.01 -27.79
N SER A 32 -36.65 8.39 -29.05
CA SER A 32 -35.38 8.87 -29.57
C SER A 32 -35.11 10.39 -29.58
N ASN A 33 -35.87 11.29 -29.04
CA ASN A 33 -35.61 12.75 -29.20
C ASN A 33 -35.50 13.59 -27.90
N ASN A 34 -35.91 13.09 -26.74
CA ASN A 34 -35.63 13.76 -25.46
C ASN A 34 -34.47 13.12 -24.70
N LYS A 35 -33.97 12.01 -25.20
CA LYS A 35 -33.01 11.12 -24.54
C LYS A 35 -31.57 11.64 -24.50
N SER A 36 -31.13 12.40 -25.48
CA SER A 36 -29.73 12.82 -25.55
C SER A 36 -29.38 13.78 -24.42
N ASN A 37 -30.25 14.73 -24.13
CA ASN A 37 -29.98 15.71 -23.05
C ASN A 37 -30.12 15.11 -21.65
N THR A 38 -31.09 14.23 -21.41
CA THR A 38 -31.28 13.54 -20.13
C THR A 38 -30.12 12.59 -19.87
N LYS A 39 -29.67 11.82 -20.84
CA LYS A 39 -28.56 10.89 -20.75
C LYS A 39 -27.22 11.60 -20.47
N ILE A 40 -26.99 12.78 -21.07
CA ILE A 40 -25.80 13.61 -20.82
C ILE A 40 -25.80 14.16 -19.40
N ILE A 41 -26.96 14.60 -18.88
CA ILE A 41 -27.09 15.13 -17.54
C ILE A 41 -26.90 14.02 -16.50
N GLU A 42 -27.50 12.86 -16.70
CA GLU A 42 -27.31 11.69 -15.81
C GLU A 42 -25.84 11.25 -15.78
N THR A 43 -25.20 11.12 -16.93
CA THR A 43 -23.77 10.73 -16.99
C THR A 43 -22.86 11.72 -16.28
N LYS A 44 -23.11 13.02 -16.41
CA LYS A 44 -22.38 14.07 -15.67
C LYS A 44 -22.56 13.95 -14.16
N ASN A 45 -23.80 13.68 -13.72
CA ASN A 45 -24.10 13.53 -12.29
C ASN A 45 -23.39 12.29 -11.68
N TYR A 46 -23.37 11.17 -12.39
CA TYR A 46 -22.66 9.96 -11.95
C TYR A 46 -21.15 10.17 -11.87
N ARG A 47 -20.53 10.78 -12.88
CA ARG A 47 -19.09 11.10 -12.86
C ARG A 47 -18.74 12.01 -11.69
N SER A 48 -19.53 13.05 -11.45
CA SER A 48 -19.34 13.95 -10.32
C SER A 48 -19.43 13.21 -8.98
N SER A 49 -20.38 12.30 -8.83
CA SER A 49 -20.54 11.49 -7.60
C SER A 49 -19.34 10.54 -7.40
N ILE A 50 -18.83 9.92 -8.45
CA ILE A 50 -17.64 9.06 -8.39
C ILE A 50 -16.40 9.88 -7.98
N TYR A 51 -16.18 11.03 -8.58
CA TYR A 51 -15.05 11.90 -8.22
C TYR A 51 -15.13 12.36 -6.75
N ASN A 52 -16.34 12.66 -6.27
CA ASN A 52 -16.54 12.96 -4.86
C ASN A 52 -16.18 11.78 -3.96
N LEU A 53 -16.60 10.56 -4.31
CA LEU A 53 -16.23 9.36 -3.56
C LEU A 53 -14.71 9.12 -3.55
N LEU A 54 -14.04 9.28 -4.69
CA LEU A 54 -12.59 9.13 -4.79
C LEU A 54 -11.84 10.13 -3.89
N ASN A 55 -12.40 11.30 -3.63
CA ASN A 55 -11.82 12.30 -2.72
C ASN A 55 -11.84 11.89 -1.24
N TYR A 56 -12.67 10.91 -0.84
CA TYR A 56 -12.70 10.36 0.53
C TYR A 56 -11.72 9.19 0.70
N ILE A 57 -11.13 8.68 -0.37
CA ILE A 57 -10.15 7.59 -0.31
C ILE A 57 -8.82 8.16 0.22
N PRO A 58 -8.23 7.53 1.27
CA PRO A 58 -6.95 7.98 1.82
C PRO A 58 -5.77 7.76 0.88
N GLU A 59 -5.85 6.75 0.00
CA GLU A 59 -4.85 6.53 -1.04
C GLU A 59 -4.93 7.61 -2.11
N GLY A 60 -3.79 7.92 -2.73
CA GLY A 60 -3.73 8.79 -3.91
C GLY A 60 -4.36 8.11 -5.11
N VAL A 61 -5.25 8.82 -5.82
CA VAL A 61 -5.83 8.34 -7.07
C VAL A 61 -5.56 9.33 -8.18
N LEU A 62 -4.96 8.84 -9.27
CA LEU A 62 -4.72 9.61 -10.49
C LEU A 62 -5.37 8.91 -11.68
N ILE A 63 -5.95 9.69 -12.58
CA ILE A 63 -6.42 9.20 -13.87
C ILE A 63 -5.64 9.92 -14.97
N LEU A 64 -5.05 9.14 -15.87
CA LEU A 64 -4.15 9.60 -16.91
C LEU A 64 -4.70 9.25 -18.30
N ASP A 65 -4.43 10.12 -19.27
CA ASP A 65 -4.56 9.79 -20.68
C ASP A 65 -3.35 9.01 -21.21
N LYS A 66 -3.39 8.64 -22.50
CA LYS A 66 -2.28 7.93 -23.18
C LYS A 66 -0.97 8.73 -23.23
N SER A 67 -1.03 10.04 -23.14
CA SER A 67 0.15 10.91 -23.09
C SER A 67 0.70 11.07 -21.67
N LYS A 68 0.13 10.35 -20.68
CA LYS A 68 0.43 10.44 -19.25
C LYS A 68 0.08 11.80 -18.65
N LYS A 69 -0.86 12.51 -19.26
CA LYS A 69 -1.40 13.75 -18.75
C LYS A 69 -2.46 13.46 -17.69
N ILE A 70 -2.46 14.22 -16.60
CA ILE A 70 -3.38 14.01 -15.49
C ILE A 70 -4.73 14.62 -15.80
N LEU A 71 -5.73 13.76 -15.95
CA LEU A 71 -7.12 14.12 -16.15
C LEU A 71 -7.87 14.32 -14.83
N PHE A 72 -7.48 13.55 -13.80
CA PHE A 72 -8.06 13.63 -12.47
C PHE A 72 -7.01 13.31 -11.40
N SER A 73 -7.12 13.99 -10.27
CA SER A 73 -6.37 13.73 -9.04
C SER A 73 -7.29 13.90 -7.86
N ASN A 74 -7.33 12.94 -6.94
CA ASN A 74 -8.06 13.09 -5.70
C ASN A 74 -7.32 13.97 -4.69
N ASN A 75 -7.97 14.31 -3.58
CA ASN A 75 -7.41 15.17 -2.54
C ASN A 75 -6.09 14.63 -1.99
N SER A 76 -5.98 13.33 -1.73
CA SER A 76 -4.77 12.70 -1.20
C SER A 76 -3.58 12.88 -2.14
N ALA A 77 -3.73 12.50 -3.41
CA ALA A 77 -2.66 12.66 -4.40
C ALA A 77 -2.29 14.13 -4.63
N THR A 78 -3.28 15.02 -4.67
CA THR A 78 -3.04 16.46 -4.84
C THR A 78 -2.23 17.04 -3.67
N ASN A 79 -2.55 16.65 -2.43
CA ASN A 79 -1.84 17.11 -1.24
C ASN A 79 -0.40 16.56 -1.18
N TRP A 80 -0.19 15.31 -1.59
CA TRP A 80 1.13 14.69 -1.55
C TRP A 80 2.10 15.28 -2.57
N PHE A 81 1.60 15.55 -3.79
CA PHE A 81 2.47 15.92 -4.91
C PHE A 81 2.24 17.33 -5.44
N GLN A 82 1.32 18.10 -4.84
CA GLN A 82 0.93 19.43 -5.32
C GLN A 82 0.56 19.45 -6.80
N ILE A 83 -0.19 18.44 -7.22
CA ILE A 83 -0.54 18.18 -8.62
C ILE A 83 -1.44 19.28 -9.16
N LYS A 84 -1.15 19.69 -10.40
CA LYS A 84 -2.06 20.49 -11.22
C LYS A 84 -2.64 19.62 -12.33
N LEU A 85 -3.94 19.72 -12.54
CA LEU A 85 -4.60 19.03 -13.66
C LEU A 85 -3.99 19.47 -14.99
N ASN A 86 -3.97 18.55 -15.95
CA ASN A 86 -3.37 18.72 -17.27
C ASN A 86 -1.84 18.78 -17.30
N GLU A 87 -1.14 18.61 -16.18
CA GLU A 87 0.31 18.39 -16.18
C GLU A 87 0.64 16.93 -16.50
N ASN A 88 1.87 16.69 -16.96
CA ASN A 88 2.33 15.33 -17.24
C ASN A 88 2.85 14.67 -15.95
N LEU A 89 2.54 13.37 -15.76
CA LEU A 89 2.98 12.59 -14.60
C LEU A 89 4.49 12.69 -14.35
N SER A 90 5.31 12.73 -15.40
CA SER A 90 6.76 12.86 -15.30
C SER A 90 7.24 14.13 -14.64
N GLY A 91 6.38 15.13 -14.43
CA GLY A 91 6.68 16.36 -13.72
C GLY A 91 7.06 16.12 -12.25
N PHE A 92 6.44 15.12 -11.61
CA PHE A 92 6.63 14.80 -10.18
C PHE A 92 6.97 13.34 -9.89
N LEU A 93 6.56 12.38 -10.72
CA LEU A 93 6.93 10.96 -10.61
C LEU A 93 7.82 10.55 -11.78
N ARG A 94 9.15 10.76 -11.63
CA ARG A 94 10.14 10.50 -12.68
C ARG A 94 10.78 9.12 -12.53
N ASN A 95 9.98 8.09 -12.35
CA ASN A 95 10.47 6.71 -12.31
C ASN A 95 10.33 6.09 -13.71
N PRO A 96 11.44 5.70 -14.39
CA PRO A 96 11.38 5.14 -15.74
C PRO A 96 10.58 3.84 -15.82
N ASP A 97 10.68 2.97 -14.79
CA ASP A 97 9.99 1.69 -14.77
C ASP A 97 8.48 1.88 -14.65
N LEU A 98 8.04 2.83 -13.82
CA LEU A 98 6.64 3.22 -13.72
C LEU A 98 6.11 3.76 -15.06
N LEU A 99 6.84 4.69 -15.68
CA LEU A 99 6.42 5.27 -16.96
C LEU A 99 6.33 4.24 -18.06
N ASN A 100 7.29 3.30 -18.14
CA ASN A 100 7.28 2.18 -19.07
C ASN A 100 6.10 1.24 -18.82
N SER A 101 5.75 1.00 -17.56
CA SER A 101 4.65 0.11 -17.20
C SER A 101 3.28 0.72 -17.50
N ILE A 102 3.15 2.03 -17.39
CA ILE A 102 1.96 2.73 -17.87
C ILE A 102 1.83 2.55 -19.40
N ASP A 103 2.93 2.67 -20.17
CA ASP A 103 2.92 2.43 -21.62
C ASP A 103 2.53 0.99 -21.94
N LYS A 104 3.06 0.01 -21.24
CA LYS A 104 2.68 -1.40 -21.37
C LYS A 104 1.22 -1.65 -21.04
N ALA A 105 0.69 -1.01 -19.98
CA ALA A 105 -0.72 -1.11 -19.64
C ALA A 105 -1.62 -0.63 -20.79
N PHE A 106 -1.29 0.50 -21.41
CA PHE A 106 -2.02 0.99 -22.58
C PHE A 106 -1.94 0.06 -23.80
N ASN A 107 -0.86 -0.72 -23.91
CA ASN A 107 -0.69 -1.75 -24.96
C ASN A 107 -1.39 -3.08 -24.62
N GLY A 108 -2.06 -3.18 -23.47
CA GLY A 108 -2.84 -4.34 -23.05
C GLY A 108 -2.05 -5.41 -22.31
N GLU A 109 -0.85 -5.12 -21.88
CA GLU A 109 -0.07 -5.99 -21.00
C GLU A 109 -0.62 -5.96 -19.58
N ASN A 110 -0.33 -7.02 -18.81
CA ASN A 110 -0.87 -7.18 -17.45
C ASN A 110 -0.38 -6.10 -16.49
N LEU A 111 -1.26 -5.78 -15.56
CA LEU A 111 -1.11 -4.83 -14.48
C LEU A 111 0.06 -5.20 -13.57
N SER A 112 0.77 -4.19 -13.12
CA SER A 112 1.94 -4.36 -12.24
C SER A 112 1.78 -3.48 -11.01
N ASP A 113 2.13 -4.04 -9.85
CA ASP A 113 2.36 -3.28 -8.64
C ASP A 113 3.83 -2.83 -8.60
N PHE A 114 4.03 -1.56 -8.27
CA PHE A 114 5.37 -0.98 -8.16
C PHE A 114 5.58 -0.41 -6.77
N GLU A 115 6.71 -0.73 -6.17
CA GLU A 115 7.21 0.04 -5.05
C GLU A 115 8.26 1.04 -5.54
N ILE A 116 8.08 2.29 -5.16
CA ILE A 116 8.97 3.40 -5.51
C ILE A 116 9.48 4.03 -4.24
N GLU A 117 10.79 4.22 -4.16
CA GLU A 117 11.40 5.09 -3.16
C GLU A 117 11.40 6.54 -3.67
N MET A 118 10.88 7.44 -2.82
CA MET A 118 10.92 8.87 -3.08
C MET A 118 11.81 9.56 -2.04
N ARG A 119 12.61 10.51 -2.51
CA ARG A 119 13.43 11.36 -1.61
C ARG A 119 12.69 12.66 -1.33
N THR A 120 11.58 12.58 -0.61
CA THR A 120 10.86 13.75 -0.11
C THR A 120 10.92 13.78 1.42
N GLN A 121 10.61 14.93 2.02
CA GLN A 121 10.67 15.05 3.49
C GLN A 121 9.57 14.28 4.21
N SER A 122 8.42 14.02 3.57
CA SER A 122 7.24 13.44 4.20
C SER A 122 6.92 12.03 3.74
N ILE A 123 7.21 11.69 2.48
CA ILE A 123 6.88 10.41 1.86
C ILE A 123 8.16 9.78 1.32
N SER A 124 8.51 8.59 1.80
CA SER A 124 9.73 7.89 1.40
C SER A 124 9.48 6.65 0.54
N ARG A 125 8.34 5.98 0.72
CA ARG A 125 7.98 4.77 -0.03
C ARG A 125 6.53 4.79 -0.46
N LEU A 126 6.31 4.51 -1.75
CA LEU A 126 4.99 4.42 -2.36
C LEU A 126 4.82 3.04 -3.00
N ASN A 127 3.65 2.45 -2.85
CA ASN A 127 3.19 1.37 -3.71
C ASN A 127 2.20 1.95 -4.72
N ILE A 128 2.39 1.65 -6.00
CA ILE A 128 1.55 2.14 -7.10
C ILE A 128 0.99 0.95 -7.86
N THR A 129 -0.34 0.85 -7.86
CA THR A 129 -1.08 -0.13 -8.65
C THR A 129 -1.68 0.54 -9.89
N ILE A 130 -1.47 -0.07 -11.06
CA ILE A 130 -1.89 0.48 -12.35
C ILE A 130 -3.10 -0.30 -12.87
N TYR A 131 -4.16 0.40 -13.26
CA TYR A 131 -5.36 -0.17 -13.90
C TYR A 131 -5.66 0.54 -15.21
N LEU A 132 -5.97 -0.23 -16.26
CA LEU A 132 -6.42 0.33 -17.52
C LEU A 132 -7.95 0.34 -17.58
N ASP A 133 -8.55 1.52 -17.71
CA ASP A 133 -9.98 1.67 -18.00
C ASP A 133 -10.23 1.62 -19.50
N LYS A 134 -10.67 0.45 -19.99
CA LYS A 134 -11.08 0.23 -21.41
C LYS A 134 -12.55 0.52 -21.66
N ARG A 135 -13.30 0.95 -20.64
CA ARG A 135 -14.77 0.99 -20.67
C ARG A 135 -15.36 2.39 -20.63
N ASP A 136 -14.54 3.40 -20.76
CA ASP A 136 -14.95 4.81 -20.71
C ASP A 136 -15.69 5.18 -19.42
N LEU A 137 -15.32 4.56 -18.28
CA LEU A 137 -15.97 4.79 -16.99
C LEU A 137 -15.79 6.23 -16.51
N PHE A 138 -14.60 6.77 -16.68
CA PHE A 138 -14.23 8.09 -16.19
C PHE A 138 -14.25 9.16 -17.29
N PHE A 139 -13.73 8.85 -18.47
CA PHE A 139 -13.63 9.74 -19.60
C PHE A 139 -14.10 9.02 -20.86
N ASP A 140 -14.41 9.78 -21.93
CA ASP A 140 -14.85 9.21 -23.22
C ASP A 140 -13.65 8.66 -24.04
N GLU A 141 -12.59 8.22 -23.34
CA GLU A 141 -11.37 7.65 -23.91
C GLU A 141 -10.77 6.60 -22.98
N ILE A 142 -9.86 5.78 -23.51
CA ILE A 142 -9.12 4.81 -22.71
C ILE A 142 -8.18 5.58 -21.75
N THR A 143 -8.35 5.33 -20.47
CA THR A 143 -7.57 5.97 -19.42
C THR A 143 -6.82 4.96 -18.56
N CYS A 144 -5.77 5.41 -17.90
CA CYS A 144 -5.02 4.65 -16.93
C CYS A 144 -5.30 5.21 -15.54
N VAL A 145 -5.71 4.36 -14.60
CA VAL A 145 -5.96 4.73 -13.20
C VAL A 145 -4.80 4.22 -12.36
N LEU A 146 -4.16 5.12 -11.62
CA LEU A 146 -3.12 4.81 -10.65
C LEU A 146 -3.69 4.91 -9.24
N PHE A 147 -3.55 3.85 -8.46
CA PHE A 147 -3.75 3.88 -7.02
C PHE A 147 -2.39 3.95 -6.34
N ILE A 148 -2.20 4.96 -5.51
CA ILE A 148 -0.93 5.26 -4.86
C ILE A 148 -1.12 5.13 -3.35
N ARG A 149 -0.41 4.19 -2.74
CA ARG A 149 -0.41 3.98 -1.30
C ARG A 149 0.89 4.45 -0.69
N ASP A 150 0.82 5.24 0.36
CA ASP A 150 1.97 5.60 1.17
C ASP A 150 2.31 4.46 2.14
N LEU A 151 3.50 3.87 1.98
CA LEU A 151 4.03 2.82 2.83
C LEU A 151 5.07 3.33 3.84
N THR A 152 5.28 4.64 3.93
CA THR A 152 6.34 5.24 4.76
C THR A 152 6.22 4.84 6.22
N GLU A 153 5.03 4.97 6.82
CA GLU A 153 4.80 4.61 8.21
C GLU A 153 4.92 3.11 8.46
N PHE A 154 4.50 2.28 7.50
CA PHE A 154 4.66 0.83 7.57
C PHE A 154 6.13 0.44 7.65
N TYR A 155 6.98 0.99 6.77
CA TYR A 155 8.41 0.68 6.79
C TYR A 155 9.13 1.25 8.00
N LYS A 156 8.79 2.46 8.45
CA LYS A 156 9.30 3.01 9.71
C LYS A 156 8.98 2.11 10.91
N PHE A 157 7.75 1.59 10.98
CA PHE A 157 7.35 0.68 12.04
C PHE A 157 8.14 -0.64 11.98
N GLN A 158 8.37 -1.20 10.78
CA GLN A 158 9.19 -2.39 10.60
C GLN A 158 10.64 -2.17 11.05
N GLU A 159 11.22 -1.03 10.71
CA GLU A 159 12.57 -0.64 11.13
C GLU A 159 12.65 -0.52 12.67
N LEU A 160 11.76 0.23 13.29
CA LEU A 160 11.67 0.35 14.75
C LEU A 160 11.50 -1.00 15.45
N LYS A 161 10.68 -1.90 14.90
CA LYS A 161 10.51 -3.26 15.42
C LYS A 161 11.81 -4.06 15.33
N SER A 162 12.53 -3.96 14.22
CA SER A 162 13.82 -4.65 14.03
C SER A 162 14.87 -4.14 15.02
N ASP A 163 14.98 -2.82 15.15
CA ASP A 163 15.91 -2.18 16.09
C ASP A 163 15.58 -2.52 17.55
N PHE A 164 14.29 -2.55 17.89
CA PHE A 164 13.84 -2.96 19.21
C PHE A 164 14.29 -4.39 19.53
N VAL A 165 14.04 -5.35 18.61
CA VAL A 165 14.45 -6.76 18.83
C VAL A 165 15.96 -6.89 18.94
N ALA A 166 16.72 -6.18 18.09
CA ALA A 166 18.18 -6.19 18.14
C ALA A 166 18.69 -5.63 19.48
N ASN A 167 18.18 -4.48 19.92
CA ASN A 167 18.58 -3.83 21.15
C ASN A 167 18.23 -4.68 22.38
N VAL A 168 17.01 -5.22 22.45
CA VAL A 168 16.59 -6.11 23.55
C VAL A 168 17.49 -7.35 23.62
N SER A 169 17.82 -7.93 22.46
CA SER A 169 18.71 -9.10 22.39
C SER A 169 20.11 -8.78 22.94
N HIS A 170 20.65 -7.61 22.62
CA HIS A 170 21.93 -7.15 23.15
C HIS A 170 21.87 -6.88 24.65
N GLU A 171 20.84 -6.18 25.11
CA GLU A 171 20.66 -5.86 26.53
C GLU A 171 20.40 -7.09 27.42
N LEU A 172 19.76 -8.13 26.87
CA LEU A 172 19.56 -9.39 27.58
C LEU A 172 20.81 -10.28 27.59
N ARG A 173 21.63 -10.24 26.54
CA ARG A 173 22.84 -11.06 26.44
C ARG A 173 23.83 -10.76 27.58
N THR A 174 24.03 -9.50 27.90
CA THR A 174 24.98 -9.08 28.97
C THR A 174 24.65 -9.66 30.34
N PRO A 175 23.43 -9.51 30.90
CA PRO A 175 23.08 -10.11 32.16
C PRO A 175 23.08 -11.65 32.14
N LEU A 176 22.66 -12.26 31.00
CA LEU A 176 22.72 -13.71 30.84
C LEU A 176 24.17 -14.23 30.86
N GLN A 177 25.11 -13.55 30.22
CA GLN A 177 26.53 -13.88 30.27
C GLN A 177 27.09 -13.75 31.70
N SER A 178 26.66 -12.71 32.43
CA SER A 178 27.08 -12.54 33.84
C SER A 178 26.54 -13.67 34.71
N ILE A 179 25.30 -14.08 34.51
CA ILE A 179 24.70 -15.22 35.21
C ILE A 179 25.45 -16.50 34.88
N LYS A 180 25.71 -16.75 33.56
CA LYS A 180 26.45 -17.91 33.10
C LYS A 180 27.85 -18.00 33.73
N MET A 181 28.61 -16.90 33.73
CA MET A 181 29.92 -16.83 34.35
C MET A 181 29.86 -17.10 35.89
N GLY A 182 28.82 -16.59 36.54
CA GLY A 182 28.57 -16.89 37.97
C GLY A 182 28.34 -18.38 38.21
N LEU A 183 27.48 -19.00 37.38
CA LEU A 183 27.17 -20.44 37.46
C LEU A 183 28.41 -21.31 37.19
N GLU A 184 29.20 -20.97 36.16
CA GLU A 184 30.46 -21.66 35.87
C GLU A 184 31.50 -21.53 37.00
N THR A 185 31.52 -20.36 37.66
CA THR A 185 32.37 -20.16 38.85
C THR A 185 31.93 -21.05 40.00
N PHE A 186 30.62 -21.22 40.22
CA PHE A 186 30.09 -22.14 41.22
C PHE A 186 30.40 -23.60 40.86
N GLU A 187 30.29 -24.00 39.58
CA GLU A 187 30.61 -25.34 39.12
C GLU A 187 32.09 -25.70 39.39
N ASN A 188 33.00 -24.75 39.22
CA ASN A 188 34.42 -24.95 39.42
C ASN A 188 34.85 -24.86 40.88
N ASN A 189 33.94 -24.46 41.80
CA ASN A 189 34.25 -24.40 43.22
C ASN A 189 34.19 -25.78 43.88
N SER A 190 35.31 -26.31 44.28
CA SER A 190 35.45 -27.66 44.84
C SER A 190 34.61 -27.91 46.09
N LYS A 191 34.30 -26.87 46.88
CA LYS A 191 33.46 -26.98 48.10
C LYS A 191 31.96 -27.15 47.75
N LEU A 192 31.51 -26.56 46.67
CA LEU A 192 30.12 -26.61 46.20
C LEU A 192 29.84 -27.83 45.32
N LYS A 193 30.84 -28.34 44.62
CA LYS A 193 30.76 -29.50 43.74
C LYS A 193 30.36 -30.79 44.45
N ASN A 194 30.56 -30.87 45.76
CA ASN A 194 30.17 -32.03 46.60
C ASN A 194 28.74 -31.93 47.16
N ASN A 195 28.04 -30.82 46.93
CA ASN A 195 26.64 -30.69 47.33
C ASN A 195 25.74 -31.32 46.25
N SER A 196 24.94 -32.33 46.67
CA SER A 196 24.08 -33.08 45.74
C SER A 196 23.04 -32.22 45.04
N GLU A 197 22.53 -31.19 45.69
CA GLU A 197 21.55 -30.28 45.11
C GLU A 197 22.19 -29.41 44.00
N VAL A 198 23.35 -28.82 44.25
CA VAL A 198 24.10 -28.01 43.30
C VAL A 198 24.49 -28.83 42.07
N LYS A 199 24.93 -30.08 42.26
CA LYS A 199 25.34 -30.97 41.19
C LYS A 199 24.20 -31.29 40.20
N ASN A 200 22.97 -31.31 40.68
CA ASN A 200 21.82 -31.63 39.84
C ASN A 200 21.25 -30.39 39.11
N PHE A 201 21.26 -29.22 39.74
CA PHE A 201 20.62 -28.01 39.18
C PHE A 201 21.55 -27.14 38.36
N LEU A 202 22.84 -27.10 38.66
CA LEU A 202 23.79 -26.21 37.99
C LEU A 202 23.94 -26.47 36.50
N PRO A 203 24.05 -27.71 36.00
CA PRO A 203 24.11 -28.00 34.56
C PRO A 203 22.83 -27.53 33.79
N VAL A 204 21.66 -27.67 34.44
CA VAL A 204 20.39 -27.21 33.87
C VAL A 204 20.34 -25.68 33.75
N MET A 205 20.81 -24.98 34.78
CA MET A 205 20.85 -23.51 34.78
C MET A 205 21.83 -22.96 33.71
N ILE A 206 23.00 -23.61 33.57
CA ILE A 206 23.99 -23.24 32.54
C ILE A 206 23.39 -23.45 31.17
N SER A 207 22.76 -24.60 30.88
CA SER A 207 22.16 -24.89 29.56
C SER A 207 21.02 -23.96 29.18
N GLN A 208 20.32 -23.38 30.19
CA GLN A 208 19.24 -22.41 29.96
C GLN A 208 19.75 -20.96 29.81
N SER A 209 21.02 -20.70 30.16
CA SER A 209 21.67 -19.40 29.99
C SER A 209 22.40 -19.25 28.64
N GLU A 210 22.45 -20.31 27.86
CA GLU A 210 22.98 -20.35 26.49
C GLU A 210 21.94 -19.94 25.42
#